data_ae626848b4a2018fa21a8d99ed823213
#
_entry.id   ae626848b4a2018fa21a8d99ed823213
#
_cell.length_a   1.000
_cell.length_b   1.000
_cell.length_c   1.000
_cell.angle_alpha   90.00
_cell.angle_beta   90.00
_cell.angle_gamma   90.00
#
_symmetry.space_group_name_H-M   'P 1'
#
loop_
_entity.id
_entity.type
_entity.pdbx_description
1 polymer ?
#
loop_
_entity_poly.entity_id
_entity_poly.type
_entity_poly.pdbx_seq_one_letter_code
_entity_poly.pdbx_strand_id
1 'polypeptide(L)'
;MKRTVFFALVLLGTALLIATSGSPALCKDILLQGMLHNKLNVLDGDKDEIVATIETRGKKVTNYTWDPKNLDKIYCITDWGQQIEQLDLAGKKVVRTFRLGGGGVKVRALDIELNPKDTNLLYALSLRQRWLSDEIVDMNPAVLVIDLTTEKIVREIEIPRGCTNIFFGYDGGEFYVTGRDVYVYDPMTGRQVNFLGLAHPTTTGVDPQISLNIWRLHDQSGMAMILVGSLATANNLPYQGYYTIDLRKRSTEGSMRLVTDIGPLYNQFSAVVSPDRKYYYITMNKVEKREFATNRLVASADVDKTYYTIQVSSDGKKVYLGGGGDSILVYDTETMKLLKKIDTPGDAVLTHFRVQKR
;
A
#
# COMPACT_ATOMS: atom_id res chain seq x y z
N MET A 1 19.76 -80.15 44.01
CA MET A 1 19.98 -78.73 44.49
C MET A 1 20.48 -77.92 43.30
N LYS A 2 19.65 -77.15 42.66
CA LYS A 2 20.01 -76.22 41.56
C LYS A 2 19.63 -74.78 41.99
N ARG A 3 20.64 -73.92 42.13
CA ARG A 3 20.49 -72.49 42.42
C ARG A 3 20.29 -71.77 41.09
N THR A 4 19.14 -71.14 40.93
CA THR A 4 18.83 -70.26 39.82
C THR A 4 19.17 -68.83 40.20
N VAL A 5 20.10 -68.21 39.45
CA VAL A 5 20.47 -66.84 39.63
C VAL A 5 19.60 -65.99 38.66
N PHE A 6 18.83 -65.07 39.25
CA PHE A 6 18.06 -64.11 38.49
C PHE A 6 18.95 -62.88 38.18
N PHE A 7 19.21 -62.61 36.88
CA PHE A 7 19.78 -61.33 36.44
C PHE A 7 18.64 -60.36 36.18
N ALA A 8 18.59 -59.28 36.95
CA ALA A 8 17.74 -58.16 36.67
C ALA A 8 18.44 -57.20 35.73
N LEU A 9 17.96 -57.12 34.51
CA LEU A 9 18.40 -56.10 33.52
C LEU A 9 17.68 -54.77 33.84
N VAL A 10 18.40 -53.81 34.34
CA VAL A 10 17.93 -52.42 34.45
C VAL A 10 18.16 -51.72 33.10
N LEU A 11 17.09 -51.58 32.33
CA LEU A 11 17.08 -50.73 31.16
C LEU A 11 16.93 -49.25 31.59
N LEU A 12 18.03 -48.50 31.63
CA LEU A 12 18.01 -47.05 31.65
C LEU A 12 17.58 -46.53 30.28
N GLY A 13 16.30 -46.22 30.15
CA GLY A 13 15.79 -45.45 29.02
C GLY A 13 16.15 -43.97 29.18
N THR A 14 17.25 -43.56 28.55
CA THR A 14 17.52 -42.11 28.33
C THR A 14 16.56 -41.62 27.28
N ALA A 15 15.44 -41.03 27.71
CA ALA A 15 14.58 -40.24 26.85
C ALA A 15 15.36 -38.99 26.41
N LEU A 16 15.91 -39.03 25.20
CA LEU A 16 16.48 -37.88 24.53
C LEU A 16 15.32 -36.95 24.16
N LEU A 17 15.00 -35.98 25.04
CA LEU A 17 14.14 -34.86 24.72
C LEU A 17 14.87 -34.04 23.64
N ILE A 18 14.60 -34.35 22.38
CA ILE A 18 14.87 -33.44 21.29
C ILE A 18 13.92 -32.25 21.47
N ALA A 19 14.35 -31.27 22.21
CA ALA A 19 13.75 -29.94 22.16
C ALA A 19 13.94 -29.45 20.71
N THR A 20 12.98 -29.71 19.86
CA THR A 20 12.81 -28.97 18.62
C THR A 20 12.53 -27.54 19.08
N SER A 21 13.55 -26.75 19.23
CA SER A 21 13.45 -25.31 19.23
C SER A 21 13.01 -24.89 17.82
N GLY A 22 11.79 -25.24 17.47
CA GLY A 22 11.07 -24.50 16.46
C GLY A 22 10.92 -23.11 17.03
N SER A 23 11.82 -22.22 16.66
CA SER A 23 11.55 -20.79 16.82
C SER A 23 10.17 -20.60 16.21
N PRO A 24 9.17 -20.12 16.95
CA PRO A 24 7.94 -19.70 16.32
C PRO A 24 8.38 -18.77 15.22
N ALA A 25 8.01 -19.06 13.98
CA ALA A 25 8.16 -18.12 12.90
C ALA A 25 7.33 -16.91 13.34
N LEU A 26 7.98 -15.99 14.04
CA LEU A 26 7.41 -14.72 14.43
C LEU A 26 6.99 -14.06 13.14
N CYS A 27 5.71 -13.89 12.99
CA CYS A 27 5.11 -13.20 11.86
C CYS A 27 5.46 -11.74 12.02
N LYS A 28 6.65 -11.42 11.59
CA LYS A 28 7.28 -10.13 11.80
C LYS A 28 6.82 -9.17 10.76
N ASP A 29 6.10 -8.15 11.18
CA ASP A 29 5.76 -7.04 10.30
C ASP A 29 6.99 -6.17 10.06
N ILE A 30 7.30 -5.93 8.81
CA ILE A 30 8.25 -4.90 8.41
C ILE A 30 7.44 -3.72 7.86
N LEU A 31 7.73 -2.54 8.38
CA LEU A 31 7.10 -1.32 7.93
C LEU A 31 8.12 -0.50 7.15
N LEU A 32 7.66 0.08 6.06
CA LEU A 32 8.47 0.96 5.23
C LEU A 32 7.90 2.37 5.23
N GLN A 33 8.76 3.37 5.36
CA GLN A 33 8.39 4.76 5.25
C GLN A 33 9.41 5.54 4.45
N GLY A 34 8.97 6.07 3.32
CA GLY A 34 9.77 7.03 2.57
C GLY A 34 9.93 8.34 3.32
N MET A 35 11.03 9.04 3.06
CA MET A 35 11.34 10.31 3.69
C MET A 35 11.99 11.30 2.73
N LEU A 36 11.86 12.55 3.03
CA LEU A 36 12.72 13.61 2.52
C LEU A 36 14.08 13.53 3.25
N HIS A 37 15.23 13.65 2.58
CA HIS A 37 15.35 13.90 1.14
C HIS A 37 15.46 12.60 0.32
N ASN A 38 16.24 11.62 0.73
CA ASN A 38 16.59 10.42 -0.05
C ASN A 38 16.68 9.19 0.87
N LYS A 39 15.74 9.01 1.76
CA LYS A 39 15.79 7.94 2.76
C LYS A 39 14.53 7.09 2.74
N LEU A 40 14.73 5.78 2.96
CA LEU A 40 13.66 4.83 3.27
C LEU A 40 13.94 4.24 4.65
N ASN A 41 13.08 4.49 5.62
CA ASN A 41 13.13 3.84 6.91
C ASN A 41 12.52 2.44 6.83
N VAL A 42 13.17 1.51 7.50
CA VAL A 42 12.71 0.15 7.73
C VAL A 42 12.46 -0.01 9.23
N LEU A 43 11.23 -0.32 9.60
CA LEU A 43 10.83 -0.50 10.99
C LEU A 43 10.52 -1.97 11.27
N ASP A 44 10.84 -2.40 12.48
CA ASP A 44 10.44 -3.66 13.07
C ASP A 44 9.07 -3.46 13.74
N GLY A 45 8.00 -4.07 13.20
CA GLY A 45 6.65 -3.92 13.73
C GLY A 45 6.41 -4.60 15.06
N ASP A 46 7.24 -5.56 15.46
CA ASP A 46 7.13 -6.20 16.78
C ASP A 46 7.68 -5.28 17.87
N LYS A 47 8.77 -4.57 17.58
CA LYS A 47 9.45 -3.66 18.52
C LYS A 47 8.98 -2.22 18.41
N ASP A 48 8.32 -1.87 17.30
CA ASP A 48 7.96 -0.50 16.95
C ASP A 48 9.20 0.42 16.94
N GLU A 49 10.24 0.00 16.22
CA GLU A 49 11.52 0.71 16.15
C GLU A 49 12.08 0.76 14.74
N ILE A 50 12.75 1.86 14.38
CA ILE A 50 13.50 1.95 13.14
C ILE A 50 14.76 1.09 13.28
N VAL A 51 14.88 0.04 12.47
CA VAL A 51 16.00 -0.91 12.48
C VAL A 51 17.00 -0.67 11.36
N ALA A 52 16.60 0.11 10.36
CA ALA A 52 17.50 0.54 9.29
C ALA A 52 16.97 1.81 8.62
N THR A 53 17.88 2.56 8.03
CA THR A 53 17.60 3.63 7.09
C THR A 53 18.43 3.39 5.84
N ILE A 54 17.79 3.29 4.69
CA ILE A 54 18.45 3.06 3.41
C ILE A 54 18.50 4.38 2.65
N GLU A 55 19.68 4.81 2.25
CA GLU A 55 19.83 5.98 1.38
C GLU A 55 19.60 5.58 -0.07
N THR A 56 18.70 6.33 -0.75
CA THR A 56 18.46 6.21 -2.18
C THR A 56 19.34 7.17 -2.97
N ARG A 57 19.56 6.85 -4.26
CA ARG A 57 20.35 7.74 -5.15
C ARG A 57 19.52 8.95 -5.56
N GLY A 58 18.23 8.74 -5.82
CA GLY A 58 17.28 9.81 -6.14
C GLY A 58 16.67 10.43 -4.90
N LYS A 59 16.27 11.68 -5.03
CA LYS A 59 15.60 12.44 -3.96
C LYS A 59 14.15 11.97 -3.82
N LYS A 60 13.60 12.07 -2.60
CA LYS A 60 12.20 11.83 -2.24
C LYS A 60 11.70 10.45 -2.65
N VAL A 61 11.72 9.52 -1.72
CA VAL A 61 11.07 8.21 -1.86
C VAL A 61 9.55 8.43 -1.67
N THR A 62 8.76 8.22 -2.73
CA THR A 62 7.30 8.47 -2.68
C THR A 62 6.50 7.19 -2.51
N ASN A 63 6.49 6.32 -3.50
CA ASN A 63 5.75 5.06 -3.52
C ASN A 63 6.71 3.89 -3.77
N TYR A 64 6.32 2.71 -3.32
CA TYR A 64 7.12 1.50 -3.48
C TYR A 64 6.23 0.25 -3.51
N THR A 65 6.79 -0.80 -4.09
CA THR A 65 6.18 -2.13 -4.14
C THR A 65 7.21 -3.20 -3.81
N TRP A 66 6.76 -4.33 -3.26
CA TRP A 66 7.59 -5.50 -2.99
C TRP A 66 7.50 -6.53 -4.08
N ASP A 67 8.59 -7.27 -4.25
CA ASP A 67 8.53 -8.53 -4.98
C ASP A 67 7.88 -9.59 -4.07
N PRO A 68 6.67 -10.10 -4.38
CA PRO A 68 6.00 -11.08 -3.54
C PRO A 68 6.73 -12.42 -3.43
N LYS A 69 7.70 -12.69 -4.32
CA LYS A 69 8.55 -13.88 -4.28
C LYS A 69 9.84 -13.65 -3.49
N ASN A 70 10.19 -12.39 -3.24
CA ASN A 70 11.38 -12.02 -2.47
C ASN A 70 11.15 -10.70 -1.73
N LEU A 71 10.69 -10.77 -0.49
CA LEU A 71 10.31 -9.61 0.32
C LEU A 71 11.49 -8.68 0.69
N ASP A 72 12.74 -9.10 0.45
CA ASP A 72 13.90 -8.21 0.58
C ASP A 72 14.11 -7.32 -0.65
N LYS A 73 13.40 -7.62 -1.75
CA LYS A 73 13.52 -6.89 -3.00
C LYS A 73 12.37 -5.91 -3.16
N ILE A 74 12.70 -4.63 -3.12
CA ILE A 74 11.74 -3.53 -3.19
C ILE A 74 12.06 -2.67 -4.40
N TYR A 75 11.02 -2.14 -5.01
CA TYR A 75 11.12 -1.09 -6.02
C TYR A 75 10.47 0.18 -5.48
N CYS A 76 11.14 1.30 -5.57
CA CYS A 76 10.63 2.59 -5.12
C CYS A 76 10.77 3.68 -6.19
N ILE A 77 9.83 4.59 -6.19
CA ILE A 77 9.89 5.81 -6.99
C ILE A 77 10.76 6.82 -6.26
N THR A 78 11.75 7.35 -6.96
CA THR A 78 12.65 8.39 -6.46
C THR A 78 12.82 9.51 -7.48
N ASP A 79 13.61 10.51 -7.12
CA ASP A 79 13.93 11.67 -7.95
C ASP A 79 12.70 12.37 -8.54
N TRP A 80 11.69 12.61 -7.65
CA TRP A 80 10.44 13.26 -8.02
C TRP A 80 9.64 12.53 -9.10
N GLY A 81 9.78 11.20 -9.15
CA GLY A 81 9.08 10.34 -10.11
C GLY A 81 9.86 10.07 -11.41
N GLN A 82 11.07 10.60 -11.56
CA GLN A 82 11.83 10.44 -12.81
C GLN A 82 12.57 9.12 -12.91
N GLN A 83 12.73 8.42 -11.79
CA GLN A 83 13.40 7.12 -11.75
C GLN A 83 12.75 6.16 -10.76
N ILE A 84 13.03 4.88 -10.97
CA ILE A 84 12.68 3.79 -10.08
C ILE A 84 13.98 3.16 -9.61
N GLU A 85 14.10 2.91 -8.31
CA GLU A 85 15.24 2.22 -7.72
C GLU A 85 14.83 0.86 -7.17
N GLN A 86 15.65 -0.15 -7.41
CA GLN A 86 15.56 -1.43 -6.74
C GLN A 86 16.44 -1.40 -5.50
N LEU A 87 15.84 -1.72 -4.36
CA LEU A 87 16.51 -1.84 -3.07
C LEU A 87 16.61 -3.30 -2.65
N ASP A 88 17.69 -3.62 -1.97
CA ASP A 88 17.88 -4.85 -1.21
C ASP A 88 17.80 -4.51 0.28
N LEU A 89 16.74 -4.95 0.95
CA LEU A 89 16.53 -4.68 2.38
C LEU A 89 17.54 -5.40 3.25
N ALA A 90 17.90 -6.64 2.93
CA ALA A 90 18.89 -7.40 3.69
C ALA A 90 20.28 -6.75 3.60
N GLY A 91 20.67 -6.34 2.40
CA GLY A 91 21.95 -5.64 2.16
C GLY A 91 21.89 -4.14 2.48
N LYS A 92 20.72 -3.59 2.79
CA LYS A 92 20.48 -2.17 3.10
C LYS A 92 21.04 -1.21 2.04
N LYS A 93 20.81 -1.51 0.77
CA LYS A 93 21.44 -0.76 -0.34
C LYS A 93 20.55 -0.68 -1.59
N VAL A 94 20.83 0.33 -2.42
CA VAL A 94 20.33 0.41 -3.79
C VAL A 94 21.11 -0.55 -4.68
N VAL A 95 20.41 -1.45 -5.36
CA VAL A 95 21.00 -2.42 -6.29
C VAL A 95 21.02 -1.88 -7.71
N ARG A 96 19.88 -1.32 -8.17
CA ARG A 96 19.72 -0.83 -9.54
C ARG A 96 18.91 0.46 -9.57
N THR A 97 19.03 1.19 -10.69
CA THR A 97 18.28 2.42 -10.94
C THR A 97 17.80 2.43 -12.39
N PHE A 98 16.51 2.62 -12.58
CA PHE A 98 15.86 2.70 -13.89
C PHE A 98 15.44 4.15 -14.15
N ARG A 99 15.91 4.77 -15.21
CA ARG A 99 15.43 6.07 -15.68
C ARG A 99 14.26 5.88 -16.63
N LEU A 100 13.16 6.60 -16.38
CA LEU A 100 11.92 6.42 -17.14
C LEU A 100 11.85 7.28 -18.41
N GLY A 101 12.57 8.38 -18.45
CA GLY A 101 12.56 9.33 -19.56
C GLY A 101 13.84 9.28 -20.39
N GLY A 102 13.78 9.85 -21.60
CA GLY A 102 14.90 9.98 -22.52
C GLY A 102 14.45 10.55 -23.86
N GLY A 103 15.40 10.94 -24.74
CA GLY A 103 15.06 11.43 -26.07
C GLY A 103 14.12 12.64 -26.11
N GLY A 104 14.26 13.57 -25.16
CA GLY A 104 13.38 14.73 -25.03
C GLY A 104 12.06 14.46 -24.30
N VAL A 105 11.78 13.20 -23.93
CA VAL A 105 10.58 12.86 -23.15
C VAL A 105 10.92 12.85 -21.65
N LYS A 106 10.20 13.65 -20.88
CA LYS A 106 10.19 13.65 -19.42
C LYS A 106 9.06 12.76 -18.93
N VAL A 107 9.37 11.87 -18.01
CA VAL A 107 8.41 10.94 -17.40
C VAL A 107 8.41 11.15 -15.90
N ARG A 108 7.22 11.21 -15.31
CA ARG A 108 7.01 11.24 -13.86
C ARG A 108 6.09 10.09 -13.46
N ALA A 109 6.65 9.07 -12.85
CA ALA A 109 5.86 8.02 -12.22
C ALA A 109 5.15 8.58 -10.98
N LEU A 110 3.88 8.27 -10.86
CA LEU A 110 3.04 8.60 -9.69
C LEU A 110 2.93 7.40 -8.76
N ASP A 111 2.80 6.20 -9.34
CA ASP A 111 2.66 4.96 -8.61
C ASP A 111 3.22 3.77 -9.40
N ILE A 112 3.60 2.71 -8.71
CA ILE A 112 4.19 1.50 -9.32
C ILE A 112 3.63 0.24 -8.67
N GLU A 113 3.48 -0.84 -9.45
CA GLU A 113 3.10 -2.15 -8.92
C GLU A 113 3.72 -3.27 -9.74
N LEU A 114 4.10 -4.36 -9.08
CA LEU A 114 4.52 -5.59 -9.75
C LEU A 114 3.29 -6.43 -10.12
N ASN A 115 3.35 -7.07 -11.28
CA ASN A 115 2.33 -8.06 -11.62
C ASN A 115 2.51 -9.31 -10.73
N PRO A 116 1.53 -9.72 -9.92
CA PRO A 116 1.67 -10.87 -9.02
C PRO A 116 1.92 -12.20 -9.75
N LYS A 117 1.46 -12.35 -11.00
CA LYS A 117 1.73 -13.52 -11.85
C LYS A 117 3.13 -13.52 -12.42
N ASP A 118 3.61 -12.34 -12.82
CA ASP A 118 4.92 -12.18 -13.45
C ASP A 118 5.67 -11.02 -12.81
N THR A 119 6.40 -11.31 -11.75
CA THR A 119 7.17 -10.32 -10.98
C THR A 119 8.37 -9.75 -11.74
N ASN A 120 8.61 -10.16 -12.99
CA ASN A 120 9.54 -9.49 -13.88
C ASN A 120 8.93 -8.28 -14.59
N LEU A 121 7.61 -8.10 -14.52
CA LEU A 121 6.92 -6.97 -15.10
C LEU A 121 6.50 -5.96 -14.02
N LEU A 122 7.11 -4.78 -14.08
CA LEU A 122 6.77 -3.63 -13.24
C LEU A 122 5.90 -2.66 -14.04
N TYR A 123 4.76 -2.32 -13.48
CA TYR A 123 3.80 -1.36 -14.05
C TYR A 123 3.98 -0.01 -13.37
N ALA A 124 4.28 1.03 -14.16
CA ALA A 124 4.48 2.39 -13.66
C ALA A 124 3.44 3.33 -14.25
N LEU A 125 2.51 3.80 -13.42
CA LEU A 125 1.56 4.85 -13.78
C LEU A 125 2.30 6.17 -13.91
N SER A 126 2.26 6.80 -15.09
CA SER A 126 3.13 7.93 -15.41
C SER A 126 2.43 9.08 -16.13
N LEU A 127 2.84 10.28 -15.76
CA LEU A 127 2.65 11.50 -16.54
C LEU A 127 3.84 11.68 -17.47
N ARG A 128 3.59 12.21 -18.67
CA ARG A 128 4.63 12.33 -19.70
C ARG A 128 4.54 13.68 -20.42
N GLN A 129 5.70 14.25 -20.71
CA GLN A 129 5.83 15.50 -21.47
C GLN A 129 6.96 15.36 -22.49
N ARG A 130 6.76 15.87 -23.67
CA ARG A 130 7.82 16.02 -24.68
C ARG A 130 8.32 17.47 -24.64
N TRP A 131 9.60 17.62 -24.43
CA TRP A 131 10.26 18.91 -24.41
C TRP A 131 10.94 19.12 -25.77
N LEU A 132 10.43 20.10 -26.51
CA LEU A 132 10.99 20.58 -27.79
C LEU A 132 11.80 21.85 -27.55
N SER A 133 12.42 22.40 -28.56
CA SER A 133 13.26 23.62 -28.46
C SER A 133 12.43 24.85 -28.10
N ASP A 134 11.17 24.89 -28.50
CA ASP A 134 10.28 26.05 -28.46
C ASP A 134 8.99 25.83 -27.67
N GLU A 135 8.65 24.57 -27.36
CA GLU A 135 7.43 24.24 -26.62
C GLU A 135 7.57 23.01 -25.76
N ILE A 136 6.63 22.86 -24.81
CA ILE A 136 6.43 21.65 -24.00
C ILE A 136 5.08 21.05 -24.38
N VAL A 137 5.08 19.82 -24.89
CA VAL A 137 3.87 19.10 -25.31
C VAL A 137 3.47 18.09 -24.24
N ASP A 138 2.29 18.25 -23.66
CA ASP A 138 1.70 17.25 -22.77
C ASP A 138 1.27 16.02 -23.57
N MET A 139 1.82 14.87 -23.21
CA MET A 139 1.43 13.57 -23.76
C MET A 139 0.30 12.96 -22.92
N ASN A 140 -0.42 12.00 -23.50
CA ASN A 140 -1.39 11.22 -22.70
C ASN A 140 -0.67 10.46 -21.59
N PRO A 141 -1.23 10.43 -20.37
CA PRO A 141 -0.72 9.58 -19.30
C PRO A 141 -0.74 8.11 -19.74
N ALA A 142 0.17 7.33 -19.20
CA ALA A 142 0.23 5.91 -19.52
C ALA A 142 0.71 5.07 -18.33
N VAL A 143 0.31 3.80 -18.31
CA VAL A 143 1.00 2.77 -17.56
C VAL A 143 2.12 2.22 -18.43
N LEU A 144 3.36 2.45 -18.01
CA LEU A 144 4.55 1.89 -18.62
C LEU A 144 4.81 0.51 -18.04
N VAL A 145 4.84 -0.51 -18.87
CA VAL A 145 5.20 -1.87 -18.47
C VAL A 145 6.69 -2.07 -18.72
N ILE A 146 7.43 -2.27 -17.65
CA ILE A 146 8.88 -2.39 -17.65
C ILE A 146 9.26 -3.84 -17.41
N ASP A 147 10.00 -4.44 -18.31
CA ASP A 147 10.65 -5.73 -18.11
C ASP A 147 11.92 -5.52 -17.28
N LEU A 148 11.91 -6.05 -16.08
CA LEU A 148 13.01 -5.91 -15.11
C LEU A 148 14.25 -6.72 -15.46
N THR A 149 14.15 -7.67 -16.38
CA THR A 149 15.29 -8.46 -16.88
C THR A 149 16.06 -7.68 -17.94
N THR A 150 15.34 -7.06 -18.87
CA THR A 150 15.93 -6.30 -19.97
C THR A 150 16.07 -4.80 -19.70
N GLU A 151 15.43 -4.33 -18.61
CA GLU A 151 15.36 -2.93 -18.20
C GLU A 151 14.69 -2.01 -19.23
N LYS A 152 13.81 -2.58 -20.08
CA LYS A 152 13.15 -1.86 -21.16
C LYS A 152 11.66 -1.69 -20.89
N ILE A 153 11.10 -0.59 -21.37
CA ILE A 153 9.65 -0.44 -21.49
C ILE A 153 9.22 -1.34 -22.66
N VAL A 154 8.46 -2.38 -22.34
CA VAL A 154 7.97 -3.38 -23.31
C VAL A 154 6.56 -3.10 -23.79
N ARG A 155 5.82 -2.24 -23.06
CA ARG A 155 4.48 -1.80 -23.43
C ARG A 155 4.14 -0.46 -22.80
N GLU A 156 3.31 0.30 -23.50
CA GLU A 156 2.66 1.51 -23.01
C GLU A 156 1.14 1.31 -23.12
N ILE A 157 0.42 1.53 -22.02
CA ILE A 157 -1.04 1.45 -21.97
C ILE A 157 -1.54 2.86 -21.66
N GLU A 158 -2.11 3.53 -22.65
CA GLU A 158 -2.69 4.86 -22.44
C GLU A 158 -3.86 4.79 -21.47
N ILE A 159 -3.92 5.77 -20.58
CA ILE A 159 -4.95 5.88 -19.56
C ILE A 159 -5.54 7.30 -19.53
N PRO A 160 -6.76 7.47 -19.03
CA PRO A 160 -7.35 8.79 -18.85
C PRO A 160 -6.55 9.68 -17.90
N ARG A 161 -6.68 11.00 -18.08
CA ARG A 161 -6.09 12.01 -17.19
C ARG A 161 -6.75 11.96 -15.80
N GLY A 162 -5.96 12.31 -14.77
CA GLY A 162 -6.44 12.36 -13.39
C GLY A 162 -6.35 11.03 -12.64
N CYS A 163 -5.66 10.04 -13.20
CA CYS A 163 -5.32 8.81 -12.50
C CYS A 163 -4.07 9.01 -11.63
N THR A 164 -4.06 8.44 -10.43
CA THR A 164 -3.00 8.63 -9.42
C THR A 164 -2.42 7.35 -8.86
N ASN A 165 -3.18 6.24 -8.89
CA ASN A 165 -2.75 4.97 -8.29
C ASN A 165 -2.98 3.79 -9.22
N ILE A 166 -2.14 2.76 -9.04
CA ILE A 166 -2.25 1.47 -9.72
C ILE A 166 -2.10 0.34 -8.71
N PHE A 167 -2.92 -0.71 -8.85
CA PHE A 167 -2.77 -1.95 -8.08
C PHE A 167 -3.42 -3.12 -8.80
N PHE A 168 -2.96 -4.34 -8.50
CA PHE A 168 -3.46 -5.57 -9.10
C PHE A 168 -4.51 -6.25 -8.23
N GLY A 169 -5.43 -6.97 -8.86
CA GLY A 169 -6.12 -8.08 -8.23
C GLY A 169 -5.13 -9.18 -7.82
N TYR A 170 -5.42 -9.94 -6.78
CA TYR A 170 -4.49 -10.95 -6.22
C TYR A 170 -4.10 -12.04 -7.23
N ASP A 171 -4.99 -12.34 -8.16
CA ASP A 171 -4.71 -13.31 -9.21
C ASP A 171 -3.87 -12.74 -10.37
N GLY A 172 -3.55 -11.43 -10.34
CA GLY A 172 -2.79 -10.74 -11.38
C GLY A 172 -3.44 -10.74 -12.75
N GLY A 173 -4.74 -11.04 -12.83
CA GLY A 173 -5.44 -11.13 -14.08
C GLY A 173 -6.15 -9.84 -14.50
N GLU A 174 -6.19 -8.86 -13.63
CA GLU A 174 -6.60 -7.49 -13.92
C GLU A 174 -5.87 -6.52 -13.02
N PHE A 175 -5.73 -5.28 -13.46
CA PHE A 175 -5.23 -4.20 -12.64
C PHE A 175 -6.16 -3.00 -12.69
N TYR A 176 -6.16 -2.27 -11.60
CA TYR A 176 -6.98 -1.11 -11.37
C TYR A 176 -6.14 0.15 -11.47
N VAL A 177 -6.63 1.14 -12.19
CA VAL A 177 -6.06 2.49 -12.25
C VAL A 177 -7.11 3.43 -11.67
N THR A 178 -6.76 4.08 -10.58
CA THR A 178 -7.72 4.91 -9.82
C THR A 178 -7.28 6.36 -9.72
N GLY A 179 -8.25 7.23 -9.59
CA GLY A 179 -8.08 8.67 -9.49
C GLY A 179 -9.43 9.34 -9.53
N ARG A 180 -9.72 10.13 -10.57
CA ARG A 180 -11.05 10.73 -10.76
C ARG A 180 -12.16 9.67 -10.87
N ASP A 181 -11.84 8.56 -11.52
CA ASP A 181 -12.68 7.38 -11.69
C ASP A 181 -11.85 6.13 -11.47
N VAL A 182 -12.47 4.94 -11.54
CA VAL A 182 -11.78 3.66 -11.47
C VAL A 182 -11.88 2.96 -12.82
N TYR A 183 -10.74 2.67 -13.40
CA TYR A 183 -10.61 1.94 -14.67
C TYR A 183 -9.95 0.59 -14.40
N VAL A 184 -10.46 -0.47 -15.00
CA VAL A 184 -9.91 -1.82 -14.86
C VAL A 184 -9.40 -2.29 -16.19
N TYR A 185 -8.18 -2.80 -16.20
CA TYR A 185 -7.49 -3.24 -17.41
C TYR A 185 -7.07 -4.69 -17.32
N ASP A 186 -7.09 -5.36 -18.46
CA ASP A 186 -6.45 -6.66 -18.65
C ASP A 186 -4.94 -6.45 -18.86
N PRO A 187 -4.07 -7.03 -18.03
CA PRO A 187 -2.63 -6.82 -18.12
C PRO A 187 -1.99 -7.46 -19.37
N MET A 188 -2.61 -8.46 -19.98
CA MET A 188 -2.08 -9.14 -21.17
C MET A 188 -2.34 -8.33 -22.43
N THR A 189 -3.53 -7.76 -22.55
CA THR A 189 -3.94 -7.02 -23.77
C THR A 189 -3.79 -5.51 -23.63
N GLY A 190 -3.76 -4.98 -22.42
CA GLY A 190 -3.80 -3.56 -22.12
C GLY A 190 -5.18 -2.92 -22.39
N ARG A 191 -6.22 -3.73 -22.62
CA ARG A 191 -7.57 -3.22 -22.85
C ARG A 191 -8.29 -2.94 -21.55
N GLN A 192 -9.06 -1.87 -21.52
CA GLN A 192 -10.01 -1.60 -20.45
C GLN A 192 -11.12 -2.65 -20.48
N VAL A 193 -11.38 -3.31 -19.35
CA VAL A 193 -12.37 -4.38 -19.22
C VAL A 193 -13.54 -4.01 -18.31
N ASN A 194 -13.36 -3.02 -17.43
CA ASN A 194 -14.42 -2.54 -16.55
C ASN A 194 -14.20 -1.07 -16.15
N PHE A 195 -15.22 -0.46 -15.52
CA PHE A 195 -15.24 0.94 -15.14
C PHE A 195 -16.18 1.16 -13.94
N LEU A 196 -15.78 2.02 -13.01
CA LEU A 196 -16.64 2.61 -11.99
C LEU A 196 -16.52 4.13 -12.06
N GLY A 197 -17.58 4.80 -12.47
CA GLY A 197 -17.64 6.25 -12.51
C GLY A 197 -17.79 6.84 -11.12
N LEU A 198 -16.86 7.68 -10.74
CA LEU A 198 -16.90 8.49 -9.52
C LEU A 198 -17.13 9.96 -9.86
N ALA A 199 -16.19 10.61 -10.54
CA ALA A 199 -16.36 11.96 -11.07
C ALA A 199 -17.36 12.00 -12.24
N HIS A 200 -17.49 10.88 -12.95
CA HIS A 200 -18.40 10.71 -14.08
C HIS A 200 -19.35 9.52 -13.83
N PRO A 201 -20.31 9.63 -12.87
CA PRO A 201 -21.18 8.53 -12.51
C PRO A 201 -22.02 8.09 -13.70
N THR A 202 -22.10 6.77 -13.91
CA THR A 202 -22.93 6.16 -14.95
C THR A 202 -24.33 5.78 -14.44
N THR A 203 -24.54 5.86 -13.12
CA THR A 203 -25.81 5.56 -12.48
C THR A 203 -26.62 6.83 -12.30
N THR A 204 -27.88 6.83 -12.77
CA THR A 204 -28.77 7.97 -12.60
C THR A 204 -29.05 8.24 -11.12
N GLY A 205 -28.99 9.52 -10.71
CA GLY A 205 -29.24 9.95 -9.33
C GLY A 205 -28.04 9.83 -8.39
N VAL A 206 -26.86 9.45 -8.90
CA VAL A 206 -25.61 9.51 -8.17
C VAL A 206 -24.88 10.81 -8.50
N ASP A 207 -24.57 11.60 -7.47
CA ASP A 207 -23.79 12.82 -7.64
C ASP A 207 -22.32 12.53 -7.98
N PRO A 208 -21.65 13.39 -8.77
CA PRO A 208 -20.21 13.29 -8.98
C PRO A 208 -19.43 13.30 -7.67
N GLN A 209 -18.49 12.39 -7.54
CA GLN A 209 -17.64 12.22 -6.37
C GLN A 209 -16.20 12.71 -6.65
N ILE A 210 -15.58 13.27 -5.65
CA ILE A 210 -14.14 13.61 -5.67
C ILE A 210 -13.39 12.56 -4.86
N SER A 211 -12.48 11.85 -5.51
CA SER A 211 -11.61 10.89 -4.85
C SER A 211 -10.39 11.60 -4.24
N LEU A 212 -10.07 11.27 -2.99
CA LEU A 212 -8.92 11.79 -2.26
C LEU A 212 -7.78 10.77 -2.15
N ASN A 213 -7.77 9.75 -3.00
CA ASN A 213 -6.80 8.67 -2.89
C ASN A 213 -5.43 9.04 -3.46
N ILE A 214 -4.39 8.93 -2.63
CA ILE A 214 -2.99 9.11 -3.02
C ILE A 214 -2.14 7.86 -2.66
N TRP A 215 -2.63 6.96 -1.80
CA TRP A 215 -1.89 5.80 -1.31
C TRP A 215 -2.68 4.50 -1.43
N ARG A 216 -1.94 3.40 -1.53
CA ARG A 216 -2.48 2.05 -1.49
C ARG A 216 -2.49 1.55 -0.06
N LEU A 217 -3.66 1.18 0.45
CA LEU A 217 -3.86 0.82 1.85
C LEU A 217 -4.62 -0.50 1.96
N HIS A 218 -4.19 -1.53 1.19
CA HIS A 218 -4.90 -2.81 1.10
C HIS A 218 -4.07 -4.03 1.48
N ASP A 219 -2.81 -3.83 1.85
CA ASP A 219 -1.83 -4.91 2.00
C ASP A 219 -2.28 -6.04 2.94
N GLN A 220 -2.95 -5.73 4.03
CA GLN A 220 -3.33 -6.72 5.04
C GLN A 220 -4.72 -7.34 4.81
N SER A 221 -5.67 -6.58 4.29
CA SER A 221 -7.06 -7.03 4.13
C SER A 221 -7.38 -7.56 2.74
N GLY A 222 -6.59 -7.19 1.73
CA GLY A 222 -6.94 -7.37 0.32
C GLY A 222 -8.17 -6.56 -0.09
N MET A 223 -8.50 -5.51 0.66
CA MET A 223 -9.60 -4.61 0.41
C MET A 223 -9.07 -3.19 0.27
N ALA A 224 -9.02 -2.67 -0.95
CA ALA A 224 -8.74 -1.26 -1.13
C ALA A 224 -9.97 -0.45 -0.70
N MET A 225 -9.75 0.57 0.11
CA MET A 225 -10.78 1.49 0.58
C MET A 225 -10.34 2.91 0.31
N ILE A 226 -11.13 3.64 -0.45
CA ILE A 226 -10.79 4.96 -0.93
C ILE A 226 -11.90 5.92 -0.56
N LEU A 227 -11.53 6.98 0.17
CA LEU A 227 -12.46 8.01 0.57
C LEU A 227 -12.85 8.87 -0.62
N VAL A 228 -14.12 9.18 -0.71
CA VAL A 228 -14.71 10.07 -1.71
C VAL A 228 -15.58 11.11 -1.03
N GLY A 229 -15.70 12.26 -1.65
CA GLY A 229 -16.58 13.33 -1.20
C GLY A 229 -17.44 13.85 -2.33
N SER A 230 -18.65 14.31 -2.01
CA SER A 230 -19.50 15.07 -2.90
C SER A 230 -19.77 16.46 -2.34
N LEU A 231 -19.71 17.46 -3.21
CA LEU A 231 -20.11 18.83 -2.88
C LEU A 231 -21.51 19.16 -3.40
N ALA A 232 -22.04 18.32 -4.31
CA ALA A 232 -23.34 18.48 -4.93
C ALA A 232 -24.35 17.58 -4.22
N THR A 233 -25.09 18.15 -3.31
CA THR A 233 -26.20 17.47 -2.62
C THR A 233 -27.49 18.27 -2.79
N ALA A 234 -28.63 17.62 -2.67
CA ALA A 234 -29.92 18.27 -2.71
C ALA A 234 -30.06 19.44 -1.68
N ASN A 235 -29.30 19.35 -0.58
CA ASN A 235 -29.28 20.33 0.49
C ASN A 235 -28.04 21.25 0.45
N ASN A 236 -27.19 21.17 -0.59
CA ASN A 236 -25.91 21.85 -0.69
C ASN A 236 -24.94 21.58 0.48
N LEU A 237 -25.13 20.50 1.20
CA LEU A 237 -24.24 20.08 2.27
C LEU A 237 -23.23 19.08 1.73
N PRO A 238 -21.92 19.35 1.88
CA PRO A 238 -20.91 18.37 1.48
C PRO A 238 -21.00 17.12 2.35
N TYR A 239 -20.94 15.95 1.74
CA TYR A 239 -20.88 14.69 2.47
C TYR A 239 -19.78 13.79 1.93
N GLN A 240 -19.44 12.76 2.70
CA GLN A 240 -18.37 11.85 2.44
C GLN A 240 -18.88 10.43 2.27
N GLY A 241 -18.18 9.69 1.45
CA GLY A 241 -18.40 8.27 1.23
C GLY A 241 -17.06 7.54 1.08
N TYR A 242 -17.13 6.32 0.62
CA TYR A 242 -15.98 5.56 0.19
C TYR A 242 -16.36 4.59 -0.91
N TYR A 243 -15.41 4.20 -1.72
CA TYR A 243 -15.55 3.00 -2.52
C TYR A 243 -14.56 1.94 -2.06
N THR A 244 -14.94 0.69 -2.23
CA THR A 244 -14.11 -0.46 -1.90
C THR A 244 -13.85 -1.29 -3.14
N ILE A 245 -12.66 -1.89 -3.20
CA ILE A 245 -12.31 -2.87 -4.22
C ILE A 245 -11.79 -4.12 -3.51
N ASP A 246 -12.52 -5.22 -3.63
CA ASP A 246 -12.08 -6.52 -3.12
C ASP A 246 -11.15 -7.17 -4.14
N LEU A 247 -9.85 -7.08 -3.89
CA LEU A 247 -8.80 -7.57 -4.77
C LEU A 247 -8.74 -9.11 -4.89
N ARG A 248 -9.52 -9.83 -4.07
CA ARG A 248 -9.68 -11.29 -4.17
C ARG A 248 -10.73 -11.71 -5.21
N LYS A 249 -11.48 -10.74 -5.75
CA LYS A 249 -12.51 -10.92 -6.76
C LYS A 249 -12.15 -10.21 -8.04
N ARG A 250 -12.64 -10.71 -9.16
CA ARG A 250 -12.60 -10.00 -10.43
C ARG A 250 -13.60 -8.84 -10.45
N SER A 251 -13.33 -7.84 -11.25
CA SER A 251 -14.23 -6.69 -11.41
C SER A 251 -15.61 -7.09 -11.96
N THR A 252 -15.67 -8.14 -12.79
CA THR A 252 -16.91 -8.74 -13.30
C THR A 252 -17.71 -9.51 -12.23
N GLU A 253 -17.08 -9.85 -11.11
CA GLU A 253 -17.71 -10.53 -9.97
C GLU A 253 -18.17 -9.55 -8.88
N GLY A 254 -18.24 -8.26 -9.20
CA GLY A 254 -18.66 -7.22 -8.26
C GLY A 254 -17.61 -6.89 -7.21
N SER A 255 -16.35 -6.85 -7.60
CA SER A 255 -15.26 -6.45 -6.70
C SER A 255 -15.39 -4.99 -6.24
N MET A 256 -15.94 -4.11 -7.07
CA MET A 256 -16.03 -2.67 -6.83
C MET A 256 -17.38 -2.28 -6.23
N ARG A 257 -17.35 -1.48 -5.18
CA ARG A 257 -18.56 -0.97 -4.52
C ARG A 257 -18.37 0.48 -4.08
N LEU A 258 -19.28 1.35 -4.48
CA LEU A 258 -19.40 2.71 -3.96
C LEU A 258 -20.38 2.73 -2.79
N VAL A 259 -19.98 3.35 -1.68
CA VAL A 259 -20.82 3.65 -0.52
C VAL A 259 -20.81 5.15 -0.32
N THR A 260 -21.98 5.76 -0.40
CA THR A 260 -22.20 7.18 -0.15
C THR A 260 -22.90 7.38 1.19
N ASP A 261 -23.03 8.63 1.64
CA ASP A 261 -23.80 8.97 2.81
C ASP A 261 -23.25 8.45 4.16
N ILE A 262 -21.96 8.45 4.31
CA ILE A 262 -21.35 8.12 5.60
C ILE A 262 -21.28 9.30 6.58
N GLY A 263 -21.87 10.42 6.21
CA GLY A 263 -21.92 11.62 7.04
C GLY A 263 -21.36 12.87 6.38
N PRO A 264 -21.39 14.01 7.07
CA PRO A 264 -20.86 15.24 6.54
C PRO A 264 -19.37 15.13 6.21
N LEU A 265 -18.96 15.81 5.15
CA LEU A 265 -17.54 15.88 4.77
C LEU A 265 -16.77 16.57 5.89
N TYR A 266 -15.87 15.85 6.51
CA TYR A 266 -14.89 16.39 7.43
C TYR A 266 -13.51 15.81 7.14
N ASN A 267 -12.49 16.45 7.68
CA ASN A 267 -11.11 16.21 7.32
C ASN A 267 -10.64 14.78 7.62
N GLN A 268 -10.95 13.86 6.71
CA GLN A 268 -10.41 12.51 6.67
C GLN A 268 -9.62 12.33 5.37
N PHE A 269 -8.50 11.67 5.43
CA PHE A 269 -7.60 11.58 4.29
C PHE A 269 -7.33 10.15 3.82
N SER A 270 -7.08 9.24 4.75
CA SER A 270 -6.75 7.85 4.46
C SER A 270 -7.56 6.90 5.30
N ALA A 271 -7.88 5.75 4.71
CA ALA A 271 -8.57 4.67 5.38
C ALA A 271 -7.92 3.32 5.08
N VAL A 272 -7.89 2.42 6.07
CA VAL A 272 -7.41 1.05 5.93
C VAL A 272 -8.37 0.08 6.58
N VAL A 273 -8.64 -1.04 5.92
CA VAL A 273 -9.51 -2.11 6.42
C VAL A 273 -8.70 -3.10 7.25
N SER A 274 -9.23 -3.52 8.41
CA SER A 274 -8.59 -4.54 9.25
C SER A 274 -8.43 -5.88 8.51
N PRO A 275 -7.42 -6.72 8.87
CA PRO A 275 -7.18 -8.00 8.20
C PRO A 275 -8.40 -8.94 8.22
N ASP A 276 -9.21 -8.90 9.28
CA ASP A 276 -10.44 -9.68 9.44
C ASP A 276 -11.67 -9.05 8.79
N ARG A 277 -11.52 -7.83 8.19
CA ARG A 277 -12.56 -7.04 7.53
C ARG A 277 -13.78 -6.68 8.42
N LYS A 278 -13.62 -6.69 9.74
CA LYS A 278 -14.67 -6.26 10.65
C LYS A 278 -14.68 -4.77 10.87
N TYR A 279 -13.51 -4.15 10.83
CA TYR A 279 -13.31 -2.74 11.09
C TYR A 279 -12.56 -2.07 9.95
N TYR A 280 -12.63 -0.76 9.93
CA TYR A 280 -11.71 0.08 9.19
C TYR A 280 -11.30 1.26 10.05
N TYR A 281 -10.14 1.81 9.74
CA TYR A 281 -9.53 2.92 10.47
C TYR A 281 -9.32 4.08 9.51
N ILE A 282 -9.60 5.29 9.98
CA ILE A 282 -9.47 6.52 9.20
C ILE A 282 -8.60 7.48 9.96
N THR A 283 -7.79 8.28 9.25
CA THR A 283 -6.97 9.33 9.87
C THR A 283 -6.95 10.60 9.06
N MET A 284 -6.74 11.68 9.77
CA MET A 284 -6.17 12.97 9.41
C MET A 284 -5.83 13.76 10.69
N ASN A 285 -6.83 14.38 11.32
CA ASN A 285 -6.70 15.14 12.58
C ASN A 285 -7.19 14.33 13.79
N LYS A 286 -7.68 13.14 13.54
CA LYS A 286 -8.08 12.11 14.51
C LYS A 286 -7.79 10.75 13.92
N VAL A 287 -7.71 9.73 14.75
CA VAL A 287 -7.83 8.35 14.31
C VAL A 287 -9.17 7.81 14.77
N GLU A 288 -9.94 7.22 13.86
CA GLU A 288 -11.25 6.62 14.15
C GLU A 288 -11.24 5.15 13.78
N LYS A 289 -11.85 4.33 14.63
CA LYS A 289 -12.19 2.93 14.37
C LYS A 289 -13.67 2.85 14.09
N ARG A 290 -14.03 2.30 12.93
CA ARG A 290 -15.42 2.11 12.52
C ARG A 290 -15.70 0.67 12.14
N GLU A 291 -16.91 0.22 12.37
CA GLU A 291 -17.38 -1.08 11.92
C GLU A 291 -17.58 -1.08 10.40
N PHE A 292 -16.96 -2.05 9.72
CA PHE A 292 -16.91 -2.03 8.25
C PHE A 292 -18.30 -2.27 7.61
N ALA A 293 -19.14 -3.11 8.22
CA ALA A 293 -20.46 -3.44 7.68
C ALA A 293 -21.49 -2.30 7.83
N THR A 294 -21.45 -1.57 8.94
CA THR A 294 -22.49 -0.60 9.34
C THR A 294 -22.00 0.85 9.32
N ASN A 295 -20.70 1.06 9.17
CA ASN A 295 -20.03 2.36 9.28
C ASN A 295 -20.15 3.03 10.67
N ARG A 296 -20.62 2.31 11.67
CA ARG A 296 -20.78 2.81 13.03
C ARG A 296 -19.42 3.16 13.65
N LEU A 297 -19.30 4.35 14.22
CA LEU A 297 -18.13 4.74 15.00
C LEU A 297 -18.05 3.85 16.26
N VAL A 298 -16.91 3.20 16.45
CA VAL A 298 -16.62 2.33 17.59
C VAL A 298 -15.78 3.05 18.63
N ALA A 299 -14.73 3.71 18.18
CA ALA A 299 -13.82 4.46 19.04
C ALA A 299 -13.06 5.51 18.22
N SER A 300 -12.53 6.52 18.91
CA SER A 300 -11.65 7.53 18.30
C SER A 300 -10.61 8.00 19.30
N ALA A 301 -9.50 8.53 18.79
CA ALA A 301 -8.48 9.21 19.56
C ALA A 301 -8.00 10.45 18.82
N ASP A 302 -7.66 11.50 19.58
CA ASP A 302 -7.05 12.70 19.05
C ASP A 302 -5.58 12.43 18.70
N VAL A 303 -5.06 13.14 17.73
CA VAL A 303 -3.65 13.10 17.32
C VAL A 303 -3.01 14.47 17.54
N ASP A 304 -1.69 14.50 17.75
CA ASP A 304 -0.95 15.73 18.07
C ASP A 304 -0.76 16.66 16.87
N LYS A 305 -0.92 16.14 15.66
CA LYS A 305 -0.83 16.86 14.38
C LYS A 305 -1.56 16.09 13.29
N THR A 306 -1.57 16.61 12.08
CA THR A 306 -2.14 15.91 10.91
C THR A 306 -1.26 14.75 10.48
N TYR A 307 -1.87 13.55 10.31
CA TYR A 307 -1.26 12.37 9.72
C TYR A 307 -2.01 11.97 8.46
N TYR A 308 -1.28 11.83 7.35
CA TYR A 308 -1.89 11.63 6.03
C TYR A 308 -2.03 10.16 5.65
N THR A 309 -1.25 9.27 6.24
CA THR A 309 -1.29 7.84 5.90
C THR A 309 -1.50 6.99 7.14
N ILE A 310 -2.20 5.87 6.95
CA ILE A 310 -2.56 4.93 8.00
C ILE A 310 -2.31 3.50 7.52
N GLN A 311 -1.84 2.64 8.40
CA GLN A 311 -1.70 1.21 8.13
C GLN A 311 -2.10 0.40 9.37
N VAL A 312 -2.42 -0.87 9.15
CA VAL A 312 -2.74 -1.82 10.22
C VAL A 312 -1.72 -2.97 10.21
N SER A 313 -1.35 -3.47 11.39
CA SER A 313 -0.49 -4.64 11.51
C SER A 313 -1.14 -5.89 10.91
N SER A 314 -0.33 -6.87 10.49
CA SER A 314 -0.84 -8.10 9.88
C SER A 314 -1.71 -8.95 10.82
N ASP A 315 -1.52 -8.82 12.14
CA ASP A 315 -2.34 -9.45 13.17
C ASP A 315 -3.56 -8.61 13.58
N GLY A 316 -3.69 -7.40 13.05
CA GLY A 316 -4.80 -6.49 13.32
C GLY A 316 -4.77 -5.81 14.68
N LYS A 317 -3.68 -5.92 15.45
CA LYS A 317 -3.62 -5.40 16.84
C LYS A 317 -3.12 -3.97 16.95
N LYS A 318 -2.41 -3.47 15.93
CA LYS A 318 -1.85 -2.12 15.92
C LYS A 318 -2.30 -1.35 14.70
N VAL A 319 -2.50 -0.06 14.89
CA VAL A 319 -2.66 0.92 13.81
C VAL A 319 -1.51 1.90 13.86
N TYR A 320 -0.90 2.13 12.70
CA TYR A 320 0.23 3.04 12.52
C TYR A 320 -0.21 4.25 11.73
N LEU A 321 0.07 5.44 12.24
CA LEU A 321 -0.16 6.71 11.54
C LEU A 321 1.18 7.29 11.11
N GLY A 322 1.30 7.64 9.84
CA GLY A 322 2.51 8.21 9.26
C GLY A 322 2.23 9.37 8.30
N GLY A 323 3.28 9.83 7.59
CA GLY A 323 3.13 10.90 6.59
C GLY A 323 2.85 12.28 7.16
N GLY A 324 2.94 12.45 8.46
CA GLY A 324 2.69 13.71 9.18
C GLY A 324 3.97 14.37 9.71
N GLY A 325 5.04 14.45 8.92
CA GLY A 325 6.30 15.07 9.32
C GLY A 325 7.29 14.07 9.89
N ASP A 326 7.72 14.25 11.12
CA ASP A 326 8.90 13.64 11.76
C ASP A 326 8.57 12.51 12.75
N SER A 327 7.37 11.95 12.72
CA SER A 327 6.99 10.87 13.64
C SER A 327 5.95 9.93 13.09
N ILE A 328 5.93 8.70 13.67
CA ILE A 328 4.91 7.68 13.48
C ILE A 328 4.22 7.48 14.83
N LEU A 329 2.89 7.44 14.85
CA LEU A 329 2.11 7.06 16.02
C LEU A 329 1.66 5.60 15.89
N VAL A 330 1.72 4.88 17.00
CA VAL A 330 1.28 3.48 17.10
C VAL A 330 0.14 3.42 18.11
N TYR A 331 -1.02 2.96 17.66
CA TYR A 331 -2.20 2.78 18.51
C TYR A 331 -2.56 1.30 18.64
N ASP A 332 -3.04 0.94 19.84
CA ASP A 332 -3.70 -0.34 20.08
C ASP A 332 -5.09 -0.33 19.43
N THR A 333 -5.43 -1.35 18.66
CA THR A 333 -6.70 -1.39 17.92
C THR A 333 -7.91 -1.72 18.77
N GLU A 334 -7.73 -2.34 19.93
CA GLU A 334 -8.84 -2.68 20.82
C GLU A 334 -9.27 -1.45 21.64
N THR A 335 -8.31 -0.78 22.24
CA THR A 335 -8.54 0.33 23.17
C THR A 335 -8.45 1.71 22.54
N MET A 336 -7.87 1.81 21.34
CA MET A 336 -7.49 3.07 20.65
C MET A 336 -6.58 3.97 21.52
N LYS A 337 -5.79 3.38 22.39
CA LYS A 337 -4.77 4.09 23.17
C LYS A 337 -3.45 4.18 22.39
N LEU A 338 -2.80 5.32 22.52
CA LEU A 338 -1.44 5.51 22.00
C LEU A 338 -0.47 4.59 22.76
N LEU A 339 0.19 3.69 22.05
CA LEU A 339 1.20 2.78 22.58
C LEU A 339 2.60 3.41 22.51
N LYS A 340 2.92 4.03 21.37
CA LYS A 340 4.25 4.57 21.11
C LYS A 340 4.19 5.73 20.10
N LYS A 341 5.08 6.69 20.27
CA LYS A 341 5.48 7.67 19.27
C LYS A 341 6.91 7.35 18.86
N ILE A 342 7.13 7.15 17.57
CA ILE A 342 8.43 6.83 16.99
C ILE A 342 8.91 8.07 16.24
N ASP A 343 9.97 8.69 16.73
CA ASP A 343 10.59 9.81 16.03
C ASP A 343 11.34 9.31 14.79
N THR A 344 11.19 10.02 13.68
CA THR A 344 11.83 9.68 12.41
C THR A 344 12.97 10.66 12.11
N PRO A 345 14.07 10.21 11.48
CA PRO A 345 15.23 11.06 11.23
C PRO A 345 15.02 12.06 10.07
N GLY A 346 13.82 12.55 9.86
CA GLY A 346 13.49 13.53 8.82
C GLY A 346 12.00 13.61 8.54
N ASP A 347 11.63 14.35 7.49
CA ASP A 347 10.25 14.63 7.15
C ASP A 347 9.67 13.56 6.20
N ALA A 348 8.57 12.93 6.62
CA ALA A 348 7.84 11.92 5.87
C ALA A 348 6.55 12.46 5.21
N VAL A 349 6.37 13.79 5.12
CA VAL A 349 5.17 14.39 4.54
C VAL A 349 4.92 13.89 3.13
N LEU A 350 3.69 13.41 2.91
CA LEU A 350 3.22 12.89 1.61
C LEU A 350 4.08 11.75 1.05
N THR A 351 4.70 10.96 1.92
CA THR A 351 5.36 9.71 1.53
C THR A 351 4.48 8.52 1.88
N HIS A 352 4.62 7.44 1.11
CA HIS A 352 3.88 6.22 1.39
C HIS A 352 4.38 5.57 2.69
N PHE A 353 3.46 4.90 3.39
CA PHE A 353 3.75 4.08 4.55
C PHE A 353 3.08 2.73 4.37
N ARG A 354 3.83 1.65 4.40
CA ARG A 354 3.28 0.30 4.14
C ARG A 354 3.76 -0.69 5.18
N VAL A 355 2.94 -1.71 5.43
CA VAL A 355 3.22 -2.84 6.31
C VAL A 355 3.29 -4.11 5.47
N GLN A 356 4.37 -4.86 5.62
CA GLN A 356 4.57 -6.15 4.98
C GLN A 356 4.76 -7.23 6.04
N LYS A 357 3.92 -8.25 5.99
CA LYS A 357 4.09 -9.48 6.78
C LYS A 357 5.24 -10.30 6.21
N ARG A 358 6.17 -10.74 7.06
CA ARG A 358 7.27 -11.66 6.74
C ARG A 358 7.09 -13.05 7.33
#